data_66dd15da63b3b2930b024414aed6e75c
#
_entry.id   66dd15da63b3b2930b024414aed6e75c
#
_cell.length_a   1.000
_cell.length_b   1.000
_cell.length_c   1.000
_cell.angle_alpha   90.00
_cell.angle_beta   90.00
_cell.angle_gamma   90.00
#
_symmetry.space_group_name_H-M   'P 1'
#
loop_
_entity.id
_entity.type
_entity.pdbx_description
1 polymer ?
#
loop_
_entity_poly.entity_id
_entity_poly.type
_entity_poly.pdbx_seq_one_letter_code
_entity_poly.pdbx_strand_id
1 'polypeptide(L)'
;MADSSEGPKQPQTGPLPEPASPRPVQEESTAMLDVHPARHAAHTWTDFFIHIATIVVGLLIAVGLEQTVEHIHQRYALRDTQQSLEREREANEKDWARNETDWRNVFVELKNNLAVLNYIRQHPKTAQTALPGELQWYQSAFMWKHAFWDAAQQKGMVQLMPHATADDYQEFYRIMSTMSEQSLQAWNAINDAHRFDLLDPDPTHLTPPQLDEVIQLTLIALQKHVQFGYTFGRFANEFPQRPHTITWDTIEALRPTPSEADPQGMAAAHQKTMQRLKGANSGPNGTSIDPQALQ
;
A
#
# COMPACT_ATOMS: atom_id res chain seq x y z
N MET A 1 -36.45 -21.02 -26.36
CA MET A 1 -36.43 -22.43 -25.94
C MET A 1 -35.30 -22.57 -24.98
N ALA A 2 -35.56 -22.74 -23.87
CA ALA A 2 -35.90 -23.26 -22.56
C ALA A 2 -34.93 -22.61 -21.57
N ASP A 3 -35.26 -21.79 -20.74
CA ASP A 3 -35.82 -21.70 -19.39
C ASP A 3 -35.44 -22.92 -18.48
N SER A 4 -34.64 -22.68 -17.47
CA SER A 4 -34.53 -23.50 -16.27
C SER A 4 -34.02 -22.65 -15.11
N SER A 5 -34.96 -22.00 -14.44
CA SER A 5 -34.84 -21.44 -13.09
C SER A 5 -34.87 -22.57 -12.08
N GLU A 6 -33.78 -22.80 -11.32
CA GLU A 6 -33.83 -23.55 -10.07
C GLU A 6 -33.88 -22.59 -8.88
N GLY A 7 -35.05 -22.58 -8.22
CA GLY A 7 -35.31 -21.87 -6.99
C GLY A 7 -34.75 -22.61 -5.77
N PRO A 8 -34.57 -21.90 -4.62
CA PRO A 8 -33.95 -22.46 -3.40
C PRO A 8 -34.88 -23.46 -2.71
N LYS A 9 -34.35 -24.64 -2.40
CA LYS A 9 -35.00 -25.71 -1.61
C LYS A 9 -35.25 -25.24 -0.18
N GLN A 10 -36.52 -25.27 0.22
CA GLN A 10 -36.98 -25.16 1.60
C GLN A 10 -36.53 -26.36 2.42
N PRO A 11 -36.20 -26.22 3.69
CA PRO A 11 -35.96 -27.35 4.59
C PRO A 11 -37.29 -28.01 4.97
N GLN A 12 -37.34 -29.32 4.76
CA GLN A 12 -38.44 -30.17 5.19
C GLN A 12 -38.48 -30.27 6.70
N THR A 13 -39.57 -29.84 7.30
CA THR A 13 -39.94 -30.15 8.69
C THR A 13 -40.38 -31.60 8.81
N GLY A 14 -39.58 -32.42 9.47
CA GLY A 14 -39.99 -33.78 9.88
C GLY A 14 -41.01 -33.72 11.00
N PRO A 15 -41.87 -34.78 11.10
CA PRO A 15 -42.94 -34.82 12.09
C PRO A 15 -42.42 -34.91 13.52
N LEU A 16 -43.11 -34.20 14.42
CA LEU A 16 -42.95 -34.24 15.87
C LEU A 16 -43.16 -35.63 16.42
N PRO A 17 -42.33 -36.13 17.35
CA PRO A 17 -42.61 -37.38 18.04
C PRO A 17 -43.75 -37.22 19.06
N GLU A 18 -44.65 -38.21 19.06
CA GLU A 18 -45.75 -38.38 19.97
C GLU A 18 -45.33 -38.42 21.44
N PRO A 19 -46.14 -37.90 22.35
CA PRO A 19 -45.81 -37.91 23.80
C PRO A 19 -45.91 -39.32 24.37
N ALA A 20 -44.81 -39.82 24.89
CA ALA A 20 -44.74 -41.09 25.57
C ALA A 20 -45.54 -41.05 26.88
N SER A 21 -46.36 -42.09 27.11
CA SER A 21 -47.15 -42.33 28.32
C SER A 21 -46.31 -42.35 29.60
N PRO A 22 -46.82 -41.89 30.72
CA PRO A 22 -46.10 -41.86 32.00
C PRO A 22 -45.84 -43.27 32.55
N ARG A 23 -44.57 -43.60 32.73
CA ARG A 23 -44.14 -44.75 33.50
C ARG A 23 -44.40 -44.48 34.98
N PRO A 24 -44.76 -45.54 35.77
CA PRO A 24 -45.01 -45.41 37.21
C PRO A 24 -43.71 -44.98 37.93
N VAL A 25 -43.86 -43.96 38.75
CA VAL A 25 -42.83 -43.47 39.66
C VAL A 25 -42.47 -44.54 40.62
N GLN A 26 -41.29 -45.16 40.51
CA GLN A 26 -40.68 -45.85 41.62
C GLN A 26 -40.26 -44.82 42.67
N GLU A 27 -40.80 -44.94 43.85
CA GLU A 27 -40.31 -44.23 45.04
C GLU A 27 -38.88 -44.70 45.32
N GLU A 28 -37.90 -43.97 44.73
CA GLU A 28 -36.53 -44.01 45.21
C GLU A 28 -36.51 -43.34 46.58
N SER A 29 -36.26 -44.18 47.58
CA SER A 29 -35.96 -43.71 48.90
C SER A 29 -34.90 -42.67 48.87
N THR A 30 -35.27 -41.42 49.19
CA THR A 30 -34.36 -40.33 49.45
C THR A 30 -33.41 -40.79 50.58
N ALA A 31 -32.23 -41.31 50.16
CA ALA A 31 -31.08 -41.29 51.04
C ALA A 31 -30.83 -39.80 51.37
N MET A 32 -31.26 -39.39 52.55
CA MET A 32 -30.87 -38.14 53.14
C MET A 32 -29.33 -38.10 53.04
N LEU A 33 -28.81 -37.29 52.10
CA LEU A 33 -27.44 -36.83 52.17
C LEU A 33 -27.30 -36.19 53.55
N ASP A 34 -26.69 -36.89 54.44
CA ASP A 34 -26.29 -36.39 55.75
C ASP A 34 -25.26 -35.31 55.54
N VAL A 35 -25.77 -34.11 55.31
CA VAL A 35 -24.95 -32.89 55.19
C VAL A 35 -24.46 -32.59 56.58
N HIS A 36 -23.39 -33.27 56.97
CA HIS A 36 -22.67 -32.88 58.16
C HIS A 36 -22.34 -31.43 58.04
N PRO A 37 -22.85 -30.53 58.88
CA PRO A 37 -22.45 -29.17 58.90
C PRO A 37 -20.94 -29.16 59.07
N ALA A 38 -20.24 -28.45 58.16
CA ALA A 38 -18.80 -28.26 58.23
C ALA A 38 -18.45 -27.71 59.61
N ARG A 39 -18.01 -28.60 60.53
CA ARG A 39 -17.68 -28.29 61.93
C ARG A 39 -16.36 -27.55 62.08
N HIS A 40 -15.99 -26.70 61.12
CA HIS A 40 -14.85 -25.80 61.24
C HIS A 40 -15.31 -24.37 60.89
N ALA A 41 -16.25 -23.84 61.67
CA ALA A 41 -16.32 -22.43 61.84
C ALA A 41 -14.98 -22.01 62.47
N ALA A 42 -14.30 -21.03 61.83
CA ALA A 42 -13.06 -20.50 62.36
C ALA A 42 -13.26 -20.13 63.84
N HIS A 43 -12.73 -20.98 64.73
CA HIS A 43 -12.93 -20.81 66.15
C HIS A 43 -12.08 -19.69 66.75
N THR A 44 -11.13 -19.19 65.99
CA THR A 44 -10.24 -18.07 66.41
C THR A 44 -10.07 -17.05 65.28
N TRP A 45 -9.84 -15.79 65.66
CA TRP A 45 -9.46 -14.77 64.72
C TRP A 45 -8.24 -15.17 63.85
N THR A 46 -7.35 -15.98 64.40
CA THR A 46 -6.17 -16.50 63.73
C THR A 46 -6.56 -17.40 62.55
N ASP A 47 -7.51 -18.34 62.75
CA ASP A 47 -7.98 -19.26 61.68
C ASP A 47 -8.66 -18.45 60.56
N PHE A 48 -9.42 -17.43 60.90
CA PHE A 48 -10.04 -16.52 59.94
C PHE A 48 -8.98 -15.82 59.07
N PHE A 49 -7.95 -15.27 59.69
CA PHE A 49 -6.89 -14.60 58.96
C PHE A 49 -6.06 -15.57 58.10
N ILE A 50 -5.83 -16.80 58.56
CA ILE A 50 -5.14 -17.85 57.76
C ILE A 50 -5.96 -18.17 56.52
N HIS A 51 -7.29 -18.36 56.65
CA HIS A 51 -8.16 -18.63 55.51
C HIS A 51 -8.15 -17.47 54.50
N ILE A 52 -8.28 -16.22 54.95
CA ILE A 52 -8.20 -15.05 54.07
C ILE A 52 -6.82 -14.97 53.40
N ALA A 53 -5.74 -15.16 54.15
CA ALA A 53 -4.39 -15.11 53.58
C ALA A 53 -4.22 -16.21 52.52
N THR A 54 -4.74 -17.41 52.73
CA THR A 54 -4.68 -18.53 51.75
C THR A 54 -5.44 -18.15 50.48
N ILE A 55 -6.63 -17.58 50.60
CA ILE A 55 -7.45 -17.14 49.43
C ILE A 55 -6.71 -16.05 48.66
N VAL A 56 -6.17 -15.04 49.38
CA VAL A 56 -5.43 -13.94 48.77
C VAL A 56 -4.20 -14.44 48.04
N VAL A 57 -3.42 -15.33 48.65
CA VAL A 57 -2.22 -15.91 48.01
C VAL A 57 -2.63 -16.72 46.78
N GLY A 58 -3.67 -17.54 46.86
CA GLY A 58 -4.20 -18.31 45.73
C GLY A 58 -4.61 -17.39 44.57
N LEU A 59 -5.31 -16.28 44.87
CA LEU A 59 -5.73 -15.31 43.88
C LEU A 59 -4.50 -14.60 43.22
N LEU A 60 -3.51 -14.22 44.03
CA LEU A 60 -2.28 -13.56 43.51
C LEU A 60 -1.50 -14.51 42.60
N ILE A 61 -1.43 -15.82 42.95
CA ILE A 61 -0.78 -16.80 42.06
C ILE A 61 -1.59 -16.97 40.77
N ALA A 62 -2.90 -17.06 40.82
CA ALA A 62 -3.75 -17.17 39.62
C ALA A 62 -3.58 -15.96 38.68
N VAL A 63 -3.67 -14.74 39.21
CA VAL A 63 -3.48 -13.51 38.46
C VAL A 63 -2.04 -13.42 37.88
N GLY A 64 -1.04 -13.81 38.70
CA GLY A 64 0.35 -13.82 38.24
C GLY A 64 0.61 -14.80 37.10
N LEU A 65 -0.01 -15.98 37.13
CA LEU A 65 0.08 -16.95 36.03
C LEU A 65 -0.64 -16.43 34.76
N GLU A 66 -1.84 -15.87 34.92
CA GLU A 66 -2.58 -15.29 33.80
C GLU A 66 -1.78 -14.19 33.10
N GLN A 67 -1.22 -13.24 33.87
CA GLN A 67 -0.36 -12.18 33.33
C GLN A 67 0.88 -12.72 32.64
N THR A 68 1.48 -13.80 33.17
CA THR A 68 2.67 -14.42 32.57
C THR A 68 2.32 -15.05 31.22
N VAL A 69 1.21 -15.79 31.14
CA VAL A 69 0.74 -16.42 29.89
C VAL A 69 0.42 -15.33 28.85
N GLU A 70 -0.30 -14.30 29.25
CA GLU A 70 -0.63 -13.17 28.37
C GLU A 70 0.64 -12.49 27.84
N HIS A 71 1.62 -12.21 28.70
CA HIS A 71 2.90 -11.63 28.28
C HIS A 71 3.67 -12.51 27.28
N ILE A 72 3.64 -13.82 27.45
CA ILE A 72 4.23 -14.79 26.52
C ILE A 72 3.51 -14.73 25.17
N HIS A 73 2.18 -14.75 25.16
CA HIS A 73 1.37 -14.65 23.95
C HIS A 73 1.64 -13.33 23.20
N GLN A 74 1.70 -12.21 23.91
CA GLN A 74 2.02 -10.90 23.32
C GLN A 74 3.40 -10.88 22.68
N ARG A 75 4.41 -11.51 23.29
CA ARG A 75 5.76 -11.63 22.70
C ARG A 75 5.77 -12.45 21.42
N TYR A 76 5.04 -13.55 21.36
CA TYR A 76 4.92 -14.34 20.13
C TYR A 76 4.19 -13.57 19.04
N ALA A 77 3.04 -12.96 19.37
CA ALA A 77 2.28 -12.14 18.42
C ALA A 77 3.09 -10.95 17.88
N LEU A 78 3.89 -10.30 18.73
CA LEU A 78 4.78 -9.23 18.32
C LEU A 78 5.86 -9.72 17.34
N ARG A 79 6.48 -10.87 17.61
CA ARG A 79 7.49 -11.45 16.73
C ARG A 79 6.90 -11.81 15.36
N ASP A 80 5.74 -12.45 15.32
CA ASP A 80 5.04 -12.80 14.09
C ASP A 80 4.66 -11.55 13.29
N THR A 81 4.21 -10.50 13.98
CA THR A 81 3.91 -9.20 13.38
C THR A 81 5.17 -8.59 12.75
N GLN A 82 6.29 -8.54 13.47
CA GLN A 82 7.55 -8.00 12.95
C GLN A 82 8.04 -8.78 11.73
N GLN A 83 7.95 -10.12 11.74
CA GLN A 83 8.30 -10.95 10.58
C GLN A 83 7.41 -10.66 9.38
N SER A 84 6.13 -10.41 9.59
CA SER A 84 5.18 -10.09 8.52
C SER A 84 5.44 -8.71 7.93
N LEU A 85 5.73 -7.72 8.77
CA LEU A 85 6.14 -6.39 8.35
C LEU A 85 7.44 -6.40 7.55
N GLU A 86 8.43 -7.20 7.98
CA GLU A 86 9.69 -7.32 7.25
C GLU A 86 9.49 -7.94 5.86
N ARG A 87 8.68 -9.00 5.73
CA ARG A 87 8.34 -9.59 4.43
C ARG A 87 7.61 -8.60 3.52
N GLU A 88 6.71 -7.78 4.08
CA GLU A 88 6.01 -6.74 3.31
C GLU A 88 6.98 -5.67 2.84
N ARG A 89 7.90 -5.23 3.71
CA ARG A 89 8.95 -4.28 3.39
C ARG A 89 9.88 -4.81 2.29
N GLU A 90 10.38 -6.04 2.41
CA GLU A 90 11.20 -6.71 1.38
C GLU A 90 10.46 -6.81 0.04
N ALA A 91 9.16 -7.09 0.07
CA ALA A 91 8.34 -7.16 -1.14
C ALA A 91 8.20 -5.78 -1.83
N ASN A 92 8.06 -4.71 -1.06
CA ASN A 92 8.06 -3.34 -1.56
C ASN A 92 9.43 -2.96 -2.14
N GLU A 93 10.52 -3.35 -1.51
CA GLU A 93 11.89 -3.11 -2.01
C GLU A 93 12.17 -3.81 -3.34
N LYS A 94 11.68 -5.02 -3.53
CA LYS A 94 11.79 -5.74 -4.82
C LYS A 94 11.09 -5.00 -5.96
N ASP A 95 9.95 -4.36 -5.66
CA ASP A 95 9.21 -3.59 -6.65
C ASP A 95 9.82 -2.19 -6.90
N TRP A 96 10.74 -1.74 -6.03
CA TRP A 96 11.28 -0.38 -6.03
C TRP A 96 11.99 -0.02 -7.34
N ALA A 97 12.96 -0.81 -7.77
CA ALA A 97 13.76 -0.54 -8.97
C ALA A 97 12.90 -0.47 -10.24
N ARG A 98 11.89 -1.35 -10.33
CA ARG A 98 10.90 -1.30 -11.41
C ARG A 98 10.11 0.00 -11.36
N ASN A 99 9.62 0.40 -10.20
CA ASN A 99 8.83 1.60 -10.03
C ASN A 99 9.64 2.87 -10.36
N GLU A 100 10.94 2.91 -10.02
CA GLU A 100 11.82 4.00 -10.43
C GLU A 100 12.01 4.04 -11.95
N THR A 101 12.14 2.89 -12.59
CA THR A 101 12.25 2.77 -14.06
C THR A 101 10.96 3.25 -14.73
N ASP A 102 9.81 2.79 -14.26
CA ASP A 102 8.51 3.19 -14.77
C ASP A 102 8.28 4.69 -14.61
N TRP A 103 8.69 5.26 -13.47
CA TRP A 103 8.62 6.71 -13.26
C TRP A 103 9.44 7.49 -14.31
N ARG A 104 10.65 7.03 -14.61
CA ARG A 104 11.49 7.68 -15.64
C ARG A 104 10.88 7.57 -17.02
N ASN A 105 10.33 6.40 -17.37
CA ASN A 105 9.69 6.19 -18.67
C ASN A 105 8.51 7.13 -18.86
N VAL A 106 7.60 7.20 -17.88
CA VAL A 106 6.47 8.13 -17.91
C VAL A 106 6.93 9.60 -18.03
N PHE A 107 7.99 9.97 -17.31
CA PHE A 107 8.54 11.32 -17.39
C PHE A 107 9.02 11.66 -18.82
N VAL A 108 9.75 10.73 -19.45
CA VAL A 108 10.27 10.91 -20.82
C VAL A 108 9.13 10.99 -21.82
N GLU A 109 8.12 10.16 -21.69
CA GLU A 109 6.95 10.14 -22.58
C GLU A 109 6.12 11.41 -22.45
N LEU A 110 5.86 11.91 -21.26
CA LEU A 110 5.15 13.19 -21.08
C LEU A 110 5.91 14.35 -21.72
N LYS A 111 7.24 14.35 -21.63
CA LYS A 111 8.07 15.35 -22.33
C LYS A 111 8.01 15.19 -23.85
N ASN A 112 8.04 13.96 -24.37
CA ASN A 112 7.87 13.69 -25.79
C ASN A 112 6.48 14.15 -26.27
N ASN A 113 5.41 13.84 -25.53
CA ASN A 113 4.07 14.26 -25.88
C ASN A 113 3.95 15.79 -25.97
N LEU A 114 4.52 16.51 -25.00
CA LEU A 114 4.59 17.98 -25.07
C LEU A 114 5.34 18.46 -26.30
N ALA A 115 6.39 17.76 -26.74
CA ALA A 115 7.15 18.06 -27.93
C ALA A 115 6.27 17.99 -29.17
N VAL A 116 5.62 16.84 -29.33
CA VAL A 116 4.76 16.59 -30.49
C VAL A 116 3.62 17.60 -30.54
N LEU A 117 2.93 17.82 -29.43
CA LEU A 117 1.81 18.76 -29.34
C LEU A 117 2.22 20.21 -29.64
N ASN A 118 3.35 20.66 -29.10
CA ASN A 118 3.88 22.00 -29.43
C ASN A 118 4.33 22.12 -30.90
N TYR A 119 4.89 21.05 -31.48
CA TYR A 119 5.20 21.02 -32.91
C TYR A 119 3.94 21.21 -33.76
N ILE A 120 2.84 20.50 -33.48
CA ILE A 120 1.55 20.63 -34.16
C ILE A 120 1.04 22.08 -34.03
N ARG A 121 1.11 22.68 -32.83
CA ARG A 121 0.69 24.07 -32.59
C ARG A 121 1.43 25.07 -33.47
N GLN A 122 2.70 24.83 -33.75
CA GLN A 122 3.53 25.73 -34.59
C GLN A 122 3.40 25.40 -36.07
N HIS A 123 3.00 24.18 -36.42
CA HIS A 123 2.86 23.71 -37.79
C HIS A 123 1.44 23.16 -38.04
N PRO A 124 0.41 24.02 -38.03
CA PRO A 124 -1.00 23.59 -38.02
C PRO A 124 -1.47 22.87 -39.28
N LYS A 125 -0.64 22.76 -40.33
CA LYS A 125 -0.92 22.03 -41.57
C LYS A 125 -0.04 20.78 -41.72
N THR A 126 0.64 20.36 -40.66
CA THR A 126 1.48 19.18 -40.68
C THR A 126 0.62 17.90 -40.82
N ALA A 127 1.06 16.95 -41.66
CA ALA A 127 0.47 15.64 -41.72
C ALA A 127 1.00 14.77 -40.55
N GLN A 128 0.21 13.80 -40.10
CA GLN A 128 0.59 12.86 -39.02
C GLN A 128 1.94 12.20 -39.29
N THR A 129 2.21 11.79 -40.53
CA THR A 129 3.46 11.15 -40.96
C THR A 129 4.72 12.04 -40.87
N ALA A 130 4.53 13.34 -40.69
CA ALA A 130 5.64 14.33 -40.57
C ALA A 130 5.83 14.81 -39.11
N LEU A 131 5.16 14.21 -38.15
CA LEU A 131 5.34 14.54 -36.74
C LEU A 131 6.71 14.07 -36.25
N PRO A 132 7.33 14.78 -35.27
CA PRO A 132 8.64 14.43 -34.74
C PRO A 132 8.63 13.19 -33.83
N GLY A 133 7.47 12.61 -33.56
CA GLY A 133 7.23 11.42 -32.74
C GLY A 133 5.76 11.10 -32.65
N GLU A 134 5.44 10.02 -31.96
CA GLU A 134 4.07 9.59 -31.65
C GLU A 134 3.71 9.99 -30.22
N LEU A 135 2.43 10.29 -29.96
CA LEU A 135 1.94 10.43 -28.60
C LEU A 135 1.91 9.05 -27.92
N GLN A 136 2.45 8.96 -26.72
CA GLN A 136 2.48 7.76 -25.92
C GLN A 136 1.97 8.07 -24.52
N TRP A 137 0.98 7.31 -24.06
CA TRP A 137 0.32 7.52 -22.78
C TRP A 137 0.51 6.30 -21.88
N TYR A 138 1.77 6.05 -21.51
CA TYR A 138 2.07 4.99 -20.56
C TYR A 138 1.48 5.34 -19.19
N GLN A 139 0.81 4.37 -18.60
CA GLN A 139 0.14 4.55 -17.32
C GLN A 139 0.65 3.50 -16.34
N SER A 140 1.26 3.96 -15.27
CA SER A 140 1.62 3.11 -14.15
C SER A 140 1.14 3.75 -12.86
N ALA A 141 0.28 3.05 -12.12
CA ALA A 141 -0.07 3.41 -10.76
C ALA A 141 0.78 2.56 -9.80
N PHE A 142 1.58 3.23 -8.98
CA PHE A 142 2.41 2.56 -8.00
C PHE A 142 1.59 2.30 -6.74
N MET A 143 1.32 1.03 -6.48
CA MET A 143 0.59 0.57 -5.29
C MET A 143 1.57 -0.17 -4.38
N TRP A 144 1.82 0.39 -3.20
CA TRP A 144 2.67 -0.25 -2.21
C TRP A 144 1.86 -1.14 -1.28
N LYS A 145 2.48 -2.23 -0.85
CA LYS A 145 1.87 -3.16 0.11
C LYS A 145 1.94 -2.54 1.51
N HIS A 146 0.83 -2.50 2.23
CA HIS A 146 0.73 -1.96 3.58
C HIS A 146 -0.25 -2.72 4.48
N ALA A 147 -0.74 -3.87 4.02
CA ALA A 147 -1.78 -4.61 4.72
C ALA A 147 -1.33 -5.12 6.10
N PHE A 148 -0.07 -5.55 6.23
CA PHE A 148 0.47 -5.99 7.52
C PHE A 148 0.71 -4.83 8.47
N TRP A 149 1.10 -3.66 7.95
CA TRP A 149 1.24 -2.45 8.74
C TRP A 149 -0.12 -2.00 9.31
N ASP A 150 -1.15 -1.93 8.48
CA ASP A 150 -2.49 -1.57 8.91
C ASP A 150 -3.03 -2.55 9.97
N ALA A 151 -2.81 -3.85 9.75
CA ALA A 151 -3.19 -4.87 10.73
C ALA A 151 -2.42 -4.73 12.05
N ALA A 152 -1.13 -4.39 12.01
CA ALA A 152 -0.32 -4.16 13.20
C ALA A 152 -0.80 -2.96 14.01
N GLN A 153 -1.16 -1.88 13.34
CA GLN A 153 -1.74 -0.69 13.97
C GLN A 153 -3.10 -1.01 14.61
N GLN A 154 -4.01 -1.64 13.87
CA GLN A 154 -5.36 -1.99 14.36
C GLN A 154 -5.33 -2.92 15.58
N LYS A 155 -4.36 -3.84 15.63
CA LYS A 155 -4.17 -4.77 16.74
C LYS A 155 -3.37 -4.19 17.92
N GLY A 156 -2.92 -2.94 17.83
CA GLY A 156 -2.10 -2.30 18.86
C GLY A 156 -0.68 -2.89 18.99
N MET A 157 -0.22 -3.70 18.02
CA MET A 157 1.09 -4.34 18.05
C MET A 157 2.24 -3.34 17.94
N VAL A 158 2.02 -2.22 17.25
CA VAL A 158 3.01 -1.14 17.10
C VAL A 158 3.40 -0.55 18.47
N GLN A 159 2.45 -0.43 19.39
CA GLN A 159 2.67 0.10 20.74
C GLN A 159 3.53 -0.83 21.62
N LEU A 160 3.63 -2.11 21.26
CA LEU A 160 4.44 -3.10 21.96
C LEU A 160 5.87 -3.19 21.40
N MET A 161 6.16 -2.50 20.30
CA MET A 161 7.48 -2.45 19.69
C MET A 161 8.41 -1.50 20.48
N PRO A 162 9.75 -1.73 20.43
CA PRO A 162 10.69 -0.70 20.82
C PRO A 162 10.47 0.59 20.02
N HIS A 163 10.52 1.76 20.66
CA HIS A 163 10.22 3.04 19.99
C HIS A 163 10.99 3.25 18.69
N ALA A 164 12.30 3.01 18.68
CA ALA A 164 13.10 3.17 17.46
C ALA A 164 12.62 2.26 16.30
N THR A 165 12.15 1.05 16.60
CA THR A 165 11.60 0.12 15.59
C THR A 165 10.24 0.59 15.10
N ALA A 166 9.37 1.05 16.00
CA ALA A 166 8.06 1.58 15.66
C ALA A 166 8.19 2.83 14.77
N ASP A 167 9.10 3.74 15.12
CA ASP A 167 9.38 4.97 14.37
C ASP A 167 9.91 4.67 12.95
N ASP A 168 10.84 3.71 12.81
CA ASP A 168 11.38 3.27 11.50
C ASP A 168 10.26 2.73 10.59
N TYR A 169 9.41 1.85 11.10
CA TYR A 169 8.25 1.36 10.34
C TYR A 169 7.26 2.48 10.03
N GLN A 170 6.94 3.32 10.99
CA GLN A 170 5.99 4.43 10.80
C GLN A 170 6.46 5.37 9.70
N GLU A 171 7.74 5.76 9.69
CA GLU A 171 8.30 6.64 8.67
C GLU A 171 8.32 5.96 7.30
N PHE A 172 8.73 4.68 7.24
CA PHE A 172 8.72 3.90 6.02
C PHE A 172 7.31 3.87 5.39
N TYR A 173 6.29 3.44 6.15
CA TYR A 173 4.93 3.31 5.63
C TYR A 173 4.27 4.67 5.37
N ARG A 174 4.64 5.72 6.09
CA ARG A 174 4.20 7.08 5.81
C ARG A 174 4.69 7.57 4.43
N ILE A 175 5.94 7.29 4.09
CA ILE A 175 6.47 7.62 2.76
C ILE A 175 5.77 6.76 1.69
N MET A 176 5.59 5.46 1.92
CA MET A 176 4.89 4.57 0.99
C MET A 176 3.45 5.03 0.71
N SER A 177 2.71 5.44 1.75
CA SER A 177 1.36 6.00 1.61
C SER A 177 1.37 7.28 0.78
N THR A 178 2.28 8.21 1.08
CA THR A 178 2.44 9.45 0.31
C THR A 178 2.76 9.17 -1.17
N MET A 179 3.63 8.19 -1.44
CA MET A 179 3.98 7.79 -2.80
C MET A 179 2.78 7.21 -3.55
N SER A 180 1.99 6.36 -2.91
CA SER A 180 0.77 5.80 -3.52
C SER A 180 -0.23 6.89 -3.88
N GLU A 181 -0.44 7.85 -2.98
CA GLU A 181 -1.35 8.97 -3.20
C GLU A 181 -0.88 9.88 -4.35
N GLN A 182 0.39 10.26 -4.36
CA GLN A 182 0.96 11.12 -5.40
C GLN A 182 1.00 10.41 -6.76
N SER A 183 1.31 9.11 -6.77
CA SER A 183 1.24 8.28 -7.97
C SER A 183 -0.17 8.29 -8.57
N LEU A 184 -1.20 8.10 -7.75
CA LEU A 184 -2.59 8.14 -8.21
C LEU A 184 -2.98 9.52 -8.75
N GLN A 185 -2.52 10.60 -8.11
CA GLN A 185 -2.74 11.96 -8.63
C GLN A 185 -2.09 12.17 -9.99
N ALA A 186 -0.84 11.70 -10.18
CA ALA A 186 -0.15 11.77 -11.45
C ALA A 186 -0.85 10.94 -12.53
N TRP A 187 -1.27 9.71 -12.18
CA TRP A 187 -2.02 8.82 -13.06
C TRP A 187 -3.34 9.45 -13.53
N ASN A 188 -4.12 10.06 -12.63
CA ASN A 188 -5.36 10.76 -12.98
C ASN A 188 -5.08 11.93 -13.96
N ALA A 189 -4.04 12.71 -13.69
CA ALA A 189 -3.70 13.84 -14.58
C ALA A 189 -3.24 13.38 -15.98
N ILE A 190 -2.57 12.22 -16.09
CA ILE A 190 -2.22 11.61 -17.38
C ILE A 190 -3.49 11.17 -18.13
N ASN A 191 -4.45 10.54 -17.42
CA ASN A 191 -5.72 10.13 -18.02
C ASN A 191 -6.52 11.33 -18.55
N ASP A 192 -6.49 12.45 -17.84
CA ASP A 192 -7.17 13.67 -18.30
C ASP A 192 -6.61 14.18 -19.63
N ALA A 193 -5.31 14.08 -19.86
CA ALA A 193 -4.69 14.41 -21.14
C ALA A 193 -4.91 13.33 -22.21
N HIS A 194 -4.83 12.04 -21.84
CA HIS A 194 -4.98 10.90 -22.74
C HIS A 194 -6.37 10.81 -23.36
N ARG A 195 -7.41 11.37 -22.74
CA ARG A 195 -8.78 11.34 -23.27
C ARG A 195 -8.91 11.86 -24.72
N PHE A 196 -8.04 12.78 -25.13
CA PHE A 196 -8.03 13.35 -26.49
C PHE A 196 -7.57 12.33 -27.52
N ASP A 197 -6.55 11.55 -27.21
CA ASP A 197 -6.05 10.46 -28.03
C ASP A 197 -7.06 9.30 -28.17
N LEU A 198 -7.82 9.03 -27.09
CA LEU A 198 -8.91 8.06 -27.13
C LEU A 198 -10.09 8.48 -28.02
N LEU A 199 -10.31 9.78 -28.21
CA LEU A 199 -11.35 10.31 -29.08
C LEU A 199 -10.92 10.32 -30.53
N ASP A 200 -9.70 10.70 -30.82
CA ASP A 200 -9.08 10.68 -32.15
C ASP A 200 -7.56 10.44 -32.00
N PRO A 201 -7.05 9.27 -32.44
CA PRO A 201 -5.62 8.96 -32.34
C PRO A 201 -4.72 9.79 -33.26
N ASP A 202 -5.29 10.59 -34.19
CA ASP A 202 -4.50 11.55 -34.97
C ASP A 202 -4.51 12.94 -34.33
N PRO A 203 -3.46 13.32 -33.62
CA PRO A 203 -3.43 14.60 -32.92
C PRO A 203 -3.42 15.81 -33.87
N THR A 204 -3.21 15.61 -35.19
CA THR A 204 -3.26 16.73 -36.18
C THR A 204 -4.69 17.16 -36.48
N HIS A 205 -5.70 16.38 -36.10
CA HIS A 205 -7.11 16.73 -36.24
C HIS A 205 -7.63 17.61 -35.08
N LEU A 206 -6.84 17.79 -34.02
CA LEU A 206 -7.24 18.64 -32.90
C LEU A 206 -7.44 20.09 -33.36
N THR A 207 -8.57 20.65 -32.98
CA THR A 207 -8.78 22.10 -33.16
C THR A 207 -7.82 22.91 -32.28
N PRO A 208 -7.48 24.16 -32.63
CA PRO A 208 -6.57 24.96 -31.80
C PRO A 208 -6.95 25.05 -30.33
N PRO A 209 -8.23 25.22 -29.92
CA PRO A 209 -8.62 25.19 -28.51
C PRO A 209 -8.39 23.81 -27.83
N GLN A 210 -8.67 22.69 -28.52
CA GLN A 210 -8.41 21.34 -28.01
C GLN A 210 -6.91 21.09 -27.86
N LEU A 211 -6.10 21.56 -28.82
CA LEU A 211 -4.64 21.44 -28.78
C LEU A 211 -4.06 22.20 -27.59
N ASP A 212 -4.52 23.44 -27.35
CA ASP A 212 -4.11 24.20 -26.18
C ASP A 212 -4.54 23.52 -24.87
N GLU A 213 -5.75 22.94 -24.82
CA GLU A 213 -6.24 22.20 -23.66
C GLU A 213 -5.39 20.97 -23.37
N VAL A 214 -5.09 20.12 -24.36
CA VAL A 214 -4.29 18.90 -24.14
C VAL A 214 -2.85 19.24 -23.75
N ILE A 215 -2.27 20.34 -24.30
CA ILE A 215 -0.97 20.84 -23.87
C ILE A 215 -1.00 21.21 -22.38
N GLN A 216 -2.01 21.95 -21.93
CA GLN A 216 -2.15 22.33 -20.51
C GLN A 216 -2.30 21.11 -19.61
N LEU A 217 -3.13 20.14 -19.99
CA LEU A 217 -3.33 18.91 -19.23
C LEU A 217 -2.03 18.08 -19.15
N THR A 218 -1.27 18.01 -20.24
CA THR A 218 0.03 17.31 -20.26
C THR A 218 1.05 18.01 -19.37
N LEU A 219 1.05 19.35 -19.32
CA LEU A 219 1.89 20.12 -18.38
C LEU A 219 1.51 19.85 -16.93
N ILE A 220 0.21 19.78 -16.62
CA ILE A 220 -0.29 19.42 -15.28
C ILE A 220 0.15 18.00 -14.92
N ALA A 221 0.00 17.04 -15.85
CA ALA A 221 0.44 15.66 -15.66
C ALA A 221 1.95 15.60 -15.38
N LEU A 222 2.76 16.30 -16.16
CA LEU A 222 4.21 16.37 -15.95
C LEU A 222 4.55 16.98 -14.58
N GLN A 223 3.88 18.06 -14.17
CA GLN A 223 4.08 18.67 -12.86
C GLN A 223 3.75 17.70 -11.72
N LYS A 224 2.61 17.00 -11.80
CA LYS A 224 2.22 15.98 -10.81
C LYS A 224 3.21 14.83 -10.77
N HIS A 225 3.69 14.40 -11.93
CA HIS A 225 4.65 13.32 -12.04
C HIS A 225 6.02 13.70 -11.46
N VAL A 226 6.49 14.92 -11.67
CA VAL A 226 7.71 15.46 -11.02
C VAL A 226 7.52 15.57 -9.52
N GLN A 227 6.36 16.05 -9.05
CA GLN A 227 6.04 16.10 -7.62
C GLN A 227 6.10 14.71 -6.97
N PHE A 228 5.56 13.71 -7.64
CA PHE A 228 5.70 12.30 -7.21
C PHE A 228 7.18 11.88 -7.14
N GLY A 229 8.00 12.27 -8.12
CA GLY A 229 9.45 12.02 -8.13
C GLY A 229 10.17 12.50 -6.87
N TYR A 230 9.79 13.66 -6.33
CA TYR A 230 10.40 14.18 -5.09
C TYR A 230 10.23 13.23 -3.90
N THR A 231 9.22 12.37 -3.91
CA THR A 231 9.03 11.39 -2.84
C THR A 231 10.05 10.25 -2.93
N PHE A 232 10.50 9.87 -4.15
CA PHE A 232 11.65 8.97 -4.32
C PHE A 232 12.92 9.59 -3.73
N GLY A 233 13.21 10.87 -4.04
CA GLY A 233 14.34 11.59 -3.48
C GLY A 233 14.30 11.67 -1.95
N ARG A 234 13.12 11.89 -1.38
CA ARG A 234 12.91 11.86 0.06
C ARG A 234 13.22 10.48 0.65
N PHE A 235 12.70 9.41 0.06
CA PHE A 235 12.96 8.04 0.49
C PHE A 235 14.47 7.74 0.47
N ALA A 236 15.16 8.11 -0.60
CA ALA A 236 16.61 7.93 -0.72
C ALA A 236 17.38 8.65 0.40
N ASN A 237 16.89 9.80 0.83
CA ASN A 237 17.52 10.58 1.91
C ASN A 237 17.25 9.98 3.31
N GLU A 238 16.02 9.53 3.57
CA GLU A 238 15.62 8.93 4.87
C GLU A 238 16.17 7.50 5.04
N PHE A 239 16.27 6.75 3.95
CA PHE A 239 16.74 5.36 3.95
C PHE A 239 17.95 5.14 3.02
N PRO A 240 19.08 5.81 3.25
CA PRO A 240 20.24 5.78 2.34
C PRO A 240 20.87 4.39 2.16
N GLN A 241 20.64 3.46 3.09
CA GLN A 241 21.12 2.08 3.03
C GLN A 241 20.28 1.19 2.11
N ARG A 242 19.13 1.68 1.64
CA ARG A 242 18.23 0.92 0.78
C ARG A 242 18.51 1.18 -0.69
N PRO A 243 18.22 0.22 -1.60
CA PRO A 243 18.39 0.41 -3.03
C PRO A 243 17.56 1.60 -3.53
N HIS A 244 18.20 2.55 -4.19
CA HIS A 244 17.56 3.68 -4.85
C HIS A 244 18.42 4.19 -6.00
N THR A 245 17.80 4.73 -7.04
CA THR A 245 18.48 5.34 -8.19
C THR A 245 17.97 6.75 -8.49
N ILE A 246 16.84 7.15 -7.89
CA ILE A 246 16.27 8.48 -7.98
C ILE A 246 16.61 9.25 -6.70
N THR A 247 17.36 10.31 -6.83
CA THR A 247 17.75 11.24 -5.77
C THR A 247 17.22 12.64 -6.07
N TRP A 248 17.34 13.55 -5.12
CA TRP A 248 17.01 14.97 -5.34
C TRP A 248 17.74 15.55 -6.56
N ASP A 249 19.02 15.25 -6.70
CA ASP A 249 19.84 15.74 -7.83
C ASP A 249 19.34 15.16 -9.16
N THR A 250 18.90 13.90 -9.17
CA THR A 250 18.29 13.27 -10.35
C THR A 250 17.04 14.03 -10.79
N ILE A 251 16.17 14.39 -9.86
CA ILE A 251 14.91 15.07 -10.16
C ILE A 251 15.16 16.51 -10.60
N GLU A 252 16.03 17.24 -9.91
CA GLU A 252 16.40 18.60 -10.31
C GLU A 252 17.06 18.63 -11.71
N ALA A 253 17.88 17.62 -12.03
CA ALA A 253 18.46 17.47 -13.36
C ALA A 253 17.42 17.19 -14.46
N LEU A 254 16.28 16.61 -14.11
CA LEU A 254 15.16 16.31 -15.02
C LEU A 254 14.14 17.44 -15.12
N ARG A 255 14.21 18.42 -14.22
CA ARG A 255 13.27 19.55 -14.18
C ARG A 255 13.28 20.30 -15.51
N PRO A 256 12.11 20.55 -16.14
CA PRO A 256 12.04 21.31 -17.38
C PRO A 256 12.62 22.72 -17.21
N THR A 257 13.51 23.10 -18.09
CA THR A 257 13.98 24.50 -18.17
C THR A 257 13.07 25.31 -19.10
N PRO A 258 12.92 26.61 -18.91
CA PRO A 258 12.10 27.45 -19.81
C PRO A 258 12.50 27.35 -21.29
N SER A 259 13.77 27.09 -21.60
CA SER A 259 14.27 26.88 -22.96
C SER A 259 13.89 25.54 -23.56
N GLU A 260 13.46 24.60 -22.74
CA GLU A 260 12.97 23.28 -23.19
C GLU A 260 11.51 23.31 -23.62
N ALA A 261 10.80 24.42 -23.41
CA ALA A 261 9.47 24.67 -23.96
C ALA A 261 9.54 25.12 -25.44
N ASP A 262 10.74 25.34 -25.99
CA ASP A 262 10.94 25.69 -27.41
C ASP A 262 11.04 24.38 -28.24
N PRO A 263 10.19 24.21 -29.29
CA PRO A 263 10.18 23.02 -30.14
C PRO A 263 11.49 22.71 -30.86
N GLN A 264 12.27 23.73 -31.22
CA GLN A 264 13.59 23.51 -31.82
C GLN A 264 14.62 23.01 -30.83
N GLY A 265 14.42 23.32 -29.54
CA GLY A 265 15.22 22.80 -28.43
C GLY A 265 14.82 21.39 -27.99
N MET A 266 13.66 20.87 -28.37
CA MET A 266 13.07 19.66 -27.74
C MET A 266 13.74 18.37 -28.18
N ALA A 267 14.14 18.20 -29.44
CA ALA A 267 14.95 17.05 -29.84
C ALA A 267 16.31 17.06 -29.12
N ALA A 268 16.90 18.25 -28.99
CA ALA A 268 18.14 18.48 -28.24
C ALA A 268 17.90 18.24 -26.70
N ALA A 269 16.74 18.67 -26.19
CA ALA A 269 16.34 18.46 -24.80
C ALA A 269 16.07 16.99 -24.48
N HIS A 270 15.44 16.25 -25.39
CA HIS A 270 15.27 14.79 -25.26
C HIS A 270 16.63 14.09 -25.22
N GLN A 271 17.52 14.38 -26.17
CA GLN A 271 18.90 13.84 -26.14
C GLN A 271 19.65 14.20 -24.85
N LYS A 272 19.53 15.44 -24.39
CA LYS A 272 20.16 15.93 -23.16
C LYS A 272 19.56 15.26 -21.92
N THR A 273 18.25 15.02 -21.89
CA THR A 273 17.57 14.29 -20.82
C THR A 273 18.03 12.84 -20.78
N MET A 274 18.11 12.18 -21.95
CA MET A 274 18.62 10.80 -22.03
C MET A 274 20.11 10.69 -21.65
N GLN A 275 20.93 11.69 -22.00
CA GLN A 275 22.32 11.77 -21.55
C GLN A 275 22.45 11.98 -20.04
N ARG A 276 21.60 12.82 -19.44
CA ARG A 276 21.54 13.05 -17.98
C ARG A 276 21.09 11.81 -17.24
N LEU A 277 20.07 11.09 -17.75
CA LEU A 277 19.63 9.81 -17.19
C LEU A 277 20.73 8.74 -17.26
N LYS A 278 21.47 8.67 -18.39
CA LYS A 278 22.63 7.79 -18.51
C LYS A 278 23.76 8.19 -17.56
N GLY A 279 24.02 9.50 -17.39
CA GLY A 279 25.02 10.01 -16.45
C GLY A 279 24.66 9.79 -14.98
N ALA A 280 23.39 9.95 -14.61
CA ALA A 280 22.89 9.68 -13.26
C ALA A 280 22.99 8.20 -12.88
N ASN A 281 22.88 7.28 -13.86
CA ASN A 281 23.07 5.83 -13.64
C ASN A 281 24.56 5.43 -13.52
N SER A 282 25.50 6.33 -13.80
CA SER A 282 26.93 6.09 -13.74
C SER A 282 27.59 6.55 -12.44
N GLY A 283 26.80 6.97 -11.44
CA GLY A 283 27.29 7.32 -10.10
C GLY A 283 27.85 6.12 -9.34
N PRO A 284 28.72 6.33 -8.33
CA PRO A 284 29.49 5.28 -7.65
C PRO A 284 28.67 4.18 -6.96
N ASN A 285 27.34 4.33 -6.88
CA ASN A 285 26.42 3.32 -6.34
C ASN A 285 25.41 2.79 -7.37
N GLY A 286 25.57 3.15 -8.65
CA GLY A 286 24.68 2.74 -9.72
C GLY A 286 24.96 1.29 -10.15
N THR A 287 24.08 0.36 -9.83
CA THR A 287 23.96 -0.88 -10.58
C THR A 287 23.60 -0.50 -12.02
N SER A 288 24.51 -0.80 -12.95
CA SER A 288 24.34 -0.62 -14.38
C SER A 288 23.03 -1.29 -14.84
N ILE A 289 22.03 -0.48 -15.15
CA ILE A 289 20.85 -0.97 -15.88
C ILE A 289 21.25 -1.05 -17.35
N ASP A 290 21.10 -2.23 -17.94
CA ASP A 290 21.40 -2.50 -19.34
C ASP A 290 20.62 -1.52 -20.24
N PRO A 291 21.29 -0.69 -21.05
CA PRO A 291 20.63 0.21 -21.97
C PRO A 291 19.77 -0.46 -23.03
N GLN A 292 19.92 -1.78 -23.24
CA GLN A 292 19.11 -2.56 -24.19
C GLN A 292 17.73 -2.94 -23.65
N ALA A 293 17.49 -2.80 -22.36
CA ALA A 293 16.17 -2.98 -21.76
C ALA A 293 15.24 -1.76 -21.95
N LEU A 294 15.72 -0.73 -22.62
CA LEU A 294 15.01 0.55 -22.88
C LEU A 294 14.72 0.78 -24.40
N GLN A 295 14.88 -0.28 -25.23
CA GLN A 295 14.47 -0.26 -26.65
C GLN A 295 13.12 -0.98 -26.84
#